data_7b3bf0880fd86f213cc5f1877b75298d
#
_entry.id   7b3bf0880fd86f213cc5f1877b75298d
#
_cell.length_a   1.000
_cell.length_b   1.000
_cell.length_c   1.000
_cell.angle_alpha   90.00
_cell.angle_beta   90.00
_cell.angle_gamma   90.00
#
_symmetry.space_group_name_H-M   'P 1'
#
loop_
_entity.id
_entity.type
_entity.pdbx_description
1 polymer ?
#
loop_
_entity_poly.entity_id
_entity_poly.type
_entity_poly.pdbx_seq_one_letter_code
_entity_poly.pdbx_strand_id
1 'polypeptide(L)' 'MKLPRISGREAVRAFEKAGWEIARRRGSHIVMTKPGSIYTLSIPDHRELGPGLLRSLIRKAGMTVEEFNEWLAD' A
#
# COMPACT_ATOMS: atom_id res chain seq x y z
N MET A 1 -7.84 7.37 -13.77
CA MET A 1 -8.27 7.49 -12.36
C MET A 1 -7.22 8.19 -11.55
N LYS A 2 -7.62 9.11 -10.73
CA LYS A 2 -6.71 9.89 -9.91
C LYS A 2 -6.19 9.10 -8.73
N LEU A 3 -4.90 9.24 -8.43
CA LEU A 3 -4.33 8.69 -7.21
C LEU A 3 -4.84 9.51 -6.02
N PRO A 4 -5.22 8.84 -4.92
CA PRO A 4 -5.66 9.56 -3.73
C PRO A 4 -4.47 10.16 -2.99
N ARG A 5 -4.74 11.21 -2.23
CA ARG A 5 -3.76 11.77 -1.31
C ARG A 5 -3.99 11.14 0.05
N ILE A 6 -3.12 10.22 0.43
CA ILE A 6 -3.31 9.45 1.65
C ILE A 6 -1.99 9.30 2.39
N SER A 7 -2.11 8.95 3.67
CA SER A 7 -0.96 8.65 4.51
C SER A 7 -0.50 7.22 4.28
N GLY A 8 0.69 6.92 4.75
CA GLY A 8 1.20 5.55 4.72
C GLY A 8 0.29 4.60 5.49
N ARG A 9 -0.24 5.05 6.63
CA ARG A 9 -1.14 4.20 7.43
C ARG A 9 -2.45 3.90 6.73
N GLU A 10 -2.98 4.87 6.01
CA GLU A 10 -4.19 4.63 5.21
C GLU A 10 -3.92 3.62 4.10
N ALA A 11 -2.75 3.73 3.46
CA ALA A 11 -2.37 2.76 2.44
C ALA A 11 -2.22 1.36 3.04
N VAL A 12 -1.59 1.25 4.22
CA VAL A 12 -1.43 -0.04 4.90
C VAL A 12 -2.80 -0.67 5.14
N ARG A 13 -3.77 0.10 5.62
CA ARG A 13 -5.11 -0.44 5.86
C ARG A 13 -5.77 -0.96 4.58
N ALA A 14 -5.63 -0.20 3.49
CA ALA A 14 -6.20 -0.64 2.23
C ALA A 14 -5.55 -1.94 1.76
N PHE A 15 -4.22 -2.04 1.86
CA PHE A 15 -3.53 -3.26 1.46
C PHE A 15 -3.89 -4.44 2.38
N GLU A 16 -4.08 -4.19 3.67
CA GLU A 16 -4.52 -5.26 4.58
C GLU A 16 -5.86 -5.84 4.15
N LYS A 17 -6.79 -5.00 3.78
CA LYS A 17 -8.10 -5.46 3.28
C LYS A 17 -7.94 -6.30 2.02
N ALA A 18 -6.93 -6.01 1.23
CA ALA A 18 -6.65 -6.76 0.00
C ALA A 18 -5.83 -8.03 0.23
N GLY A 19 -5.52 -8.36 1.49
CA GLY A 19 -4.85 -9.61 1.82
C GLY A 19 -3.38 -9.49 2.17
N TRP A 20 -2.86 -8.27 2.20
CA TRP A 20 -1.47 -8.05 2.61
C TRP A 20 -1.38 -8.02 4.13
N GLU A 21 -0.24 -8.45 4.67
CA GLU A 21 -0.01 -8.52 6.11
C GLU A 21 1.24 -7.74 6.48
N ILE A 22 1.20 -7.09 7.63
CA ILE A 22 2.39 -6.41 8.14
C ILE A 22 3.36 -7.47 8.62
N ALA A 23 4.54 -7.53 7.99
CA ALA A 23 5.58 -8.47 8.37
C ALA A 23 6.48 -7.90 9.45
N ARG A 24 6.84 -6.64 9.32
CA ARG A 24 7.71 -5.98 10.29
C ARG A 24 7.74 -4.47 10.05
N ARG A 25 8.36 -3.79 10.98
CA ARG A 25 8.62 -2.36 10.88
C ARG A 25 10.13 -2.16 10.86
N ARG A 26 10.60 -1.30 9.98
CA ARG A 26 12.02 -0.92 9.91
C ARG A 26 12.11 0.59 9.91
N GLY A 27 12.36 1.17 11.09
CA GLY A 27 12.35 2.62 11.24
C GLY A 27 10.97 3.17 10.91
N SER A 28 10.91 4.07 9.96
CA SER A 28 9.64 4.68 9.53
C SER A 28 8.96 3.91 8.41
N HIS A 29 9.47 2.72 8.05
CA HIS A 29 8.89 1.92 6.97
C HIS A 29 8.13 0.71 7.53
N ILE A 30 6.93 0.49 7.00
CA ILE A 30 6.11 -0.67 7.32
C ILE A 30 6.24 -1.64 6.17
N VAL A 31 6.75 -2.85 6.47
CA VAL A 31 6.97 -3.86 5.43
C VAL A 31 5.80 -4.82 5.43
N MET A 32 5.18 -4.99 4.26
CA MET A 32 4.04 -5.87 4.10
C MET A 32 4.36 -7.01 3.14
N THR A 33 3.81 -8.18 3.42
CA THR A 33 3.96 -9.36 2.59
C THR A 33 2.59 -9.96 2.33
N LYS A 34 2.52 -10.80 1.29
CA LYS A 34 1.28 -11.50 0.94
C LYS A 34 1.65 -12.89 0.44
N PRO A 35 0.99 -13.95 0.92
CA PRO A 35 1.25 -15.30 0.43
C PRO A 35 1.06 -15.36 -1.09
N GLY A 36 2.02 -15.95 -1.77
CA GLY A 36 1.97 -16.09 -3.22
C GLY A 36 2.56 -14.91 -3.99
N SER A 37 2.88 -13.81 -3.31
CA SER A 37 3.50 -12.66 -3.99
C SER A 37 5.02 -12.75 -3.90
N ILE A 38 5.67 -12.43 -5.02
CA ILE A 38 7.14 -12.34 -5.04
C ILE A 38 7.61 -10.97 -4.56
N TYR A 39 6.69 -10.01 -4.42
CA TYR A 39 7.03 -8.66 -3.98
C TYR A 39 6.72 -8.46 -2.52
N THR A 40 7.49 -7.58 -1.89
CA THR A 40 7.15 -7.02 -0.59
C THR A 40 6.85 -5.54 -0.80
N LEU A 41 5.98 -5.00 0.05
CA LEU A 41 5.68 -3.57 0.01
C LEU A 41 6.40 -2.90 1.17
N SER A 42 7.09 -1.82 0.89
CA SER A 42 7.74 -1.01 1.92
C SER A 42 7.06 0.35 1.92
N ILE A 43 6.24 0.60 2.93
CA ILE A 43 5.37 1.77 2.97
C ILE A 43 5.88 2.73 4.04
N PRO A 44 6.33 3.93 3.67
CA PRO A 44 6.78 4.89 4.67
C PRO A 44 5.59 5.38 5.49
N ASP A 45 5.82 5.51 6.81
CA ASP A 45 4.80 5.99 7.73
C ASP A 45 4.79 7.52 7.70
N HIS A 46 4.47 8.06 6.54
CA HIS A 46 4.42 9.49 6.29
C HIS A 46 2.98 9.97 6.23
N ARG A 47 2.79 11.25 6.48
CA ARG A 47 1.49 11.87 6.46
C ARG A 47 0.84 11.79 5.07
N GLU A 48 1.65 11.89 4.04
CA GLU A 48 1.16 11.80 2.67
C GLU A 48 2.20 11.08 1.82
N LEU A 49 1.75 10.08 1.06
CA LEU A 49 2.62 9.34 0.16
C LEU A 49 2.73 10.08 -1.17
N GLY A 50 3.95 10.18 -1.70
CA GLY A 50 4.16 10.75 -3.02
C GLY A 50 3.46 9.91 -4.08
N PRO A 51 2.99 10.54 -5.17
CA PRO A 51 2.21 9.81 -6.19
C PRO A 51 3.03 8.74 -6.90
N GLY A 52 4.31 8.96 -7.15
CA GLY A 52 5.15 7.95 -7.78
C GLY A 52 5.32 6.72 -6.92
N LEU A 53 5.54 6.92 -5.61
CA LEU A 53 5.68 5.82 -4.67
C LEU A 53 4.37 5.04 -4.54
N LEU A 54 3.25 5.75 -4.38
CA LEU A 54 1.96 5.09 -4.22
C LEU A 54 1.62 4.27 -5.47
N ARG A 55 1.85 4.83 -6.65
CA ARG A 55 1.62 4.10 -7.90
C ARG A 55 2.47 2.84 -7.99
N SER A 56 3.73 2.93 -7.57
CA SER A 56 4.63 1.78 -7.55
C SER A 56 4.13 0.68 -6.60
N LEU A 57 3.67 1.09 -5.41
CA LEU A 57 3.15 0.13 -4.43
C LEU A 57 1.89 -0.57 -4.96
N ILE A 58 0.99 0.18 -5.56
CA ILE A 58 -0.24 -0.39 -6.13
C ILE A 58 0.11 -1.39 -7.22
N ARG A 59 1.08 -1.05 -8.08
CA ARG A 59 1.51 -1.96 -9.15
C ARG A 59 2.10 -3.24 -8.59
N LYS A 60 2.97 -3.13 -7.61
CA LYS A 60 3.58 -4.31 -6.97
C LYS A 60 2.54 -5.17 -6.27
N ALA A 61 1.49 -4.56 -5.77
CA ALA A 61 0.41 -5.28 -5.13
C ALA A 61 -0.47 -6.01 -6.14
N GLY A 62 -0.23 -5.81 -7.45
CA GLY A 62 -0.96 -6.51 -8.49
C GLY A 62 -2.35 -5.98 -8.75
N MET A 63 -2.60 -4.71 -8.42
CA MET A 63 -3.93 -4.14 -8.59
C MET A 63 -3.89 -2.85 -9.39
N THR A 64 -5.04 -2.43 -9.86
CA THR A 64 -5.21 -1.14 -10.53
C THR A 64 -5.46 -0.07 -9.48
N VAL A 65 -5.30 1.20 -9.90
CA VAL A 65 -5.64 2.33 -9.01
C VAL A 65 -7.12 2.26 -8.60
N GLU A 66 -7.98 1.85 -9.53
CA GLU A 66 -9.40 1.73 -9.23
C GLU A 66 -9.67 0.70 -8.15
N GLU A 67 -9.03 -0.46 -8.25
CA GLU A 67 -9.15 -1.51 -7.23
C GLU A 67 -8.64 -1.03 -5.88
N PHE A 68 -7.51 -0.35 -5.89
CA PHE A 68 -6.95 0.19 -4.65
C PHE A 68 -7.92 1.19 -4.02
N ASN A 69 -8.51 2.07 -4.82
CA ASN A 69 -9.47 3.05 -4.32
C ASN A 69 -10.71 2.39 -3.70
N GLU A 70 -11.12 1.25 -4.26
CA GLU A 70 -12.23 0.49 -3.68
C GLU A 70 -11.88 -0.04 -2.29
N TRP A 71 -10.67 -0.58 -2.13
CA TRP A 71 -10.23 -1.04 -0.83
C TRP A 71 -10.11 0.12 0.16
N LEU A 72 -9.64 1.27 -0.32
CA LEU A 72 -9.46 2.44 0.52
C LEU A 72 -10.80 2.97 1.03
N ALA A 73 -11.83 2.94 0.20
CA ALA A 73 -13.15 3.46 0.54
C ALA A 73 -13.95 2.52 1.45
N ASP A 74 -13.57 1.27 1.49
CA ASP A 74 -14.34 0.22 2.16
C ASP A 74 -14.28 0.30 3.70
#